data_7516a2519788452e2ff1c1cea8e596bf
#
_entry.id   7516a2519788452e2ff1c1cea8e596bf
#
_cell.length_a   1.000
_cell.length_b   1.000
_cell.length_c   1.000
_cell.angle_alpha   90.00
_cell.angle_beta   90.00
_cell.angle_gamma   90.00
#
_symmetry.space_group_name_H-M   'P 1'
#
loop_
_entity.id
_entity.type
_entity.pdbx_description
1 polymer ?
#
loop_
_entity_poly.entity_id
_entity_poly.type
_entity_poly.pdbx_seq_one_letter_code
_entity_poly.pdbx_strand_id
1 'polypeptide(L)'
;MVRKSLIAVMAGAIIAALAFWFVTIPSTVPATALPQRALDLDNGRTMFLAGGCASCHVTPNQPDKTSLGGGLTMKSPFGTFYAPNISPDPNDGIGRWSEADFVTAMVKGTSPDGQHLFPVFPYTSYARMRINDVRDLFAYLKSLPAVQKKSKPHDLRFPFNIRRTLGIWKLLFLDGETYKPDPTKNAAWDRGAYLVNGPGHCAECHSPRNALGGIIDSQRFAGGPDPSGEGWVPNITQHGLSNWSTEQIAKLLETGEFPDGDTVGGEMGKVIGNTSKLSAQDRAAMAAYIKSLPPVEGPKKPEKK
;
A
#
# COMPACT_ATOMS: atom_id res chain seq x y z
N MET A 1 23.11 37.03 32.52
CA MET A 1 21.86 36.71 31.79
C MET A 1 22.10 35.72 30.64
N VAL A 2 23.03 35.96 29.73
CA VAL A 2 23.35 35.12 28.57
C VAL A 2 23.56 33.62 28.90
N ARG A 3 24.35 33.29 29.95
CA ARG A 3 24.65 31.92 30.37
C ARG A 3 23.39 31.15 30.81
N LYS A 4 22.45 31.79 31.52
CA LYS A 4 21.18 31.16 31.94
C LYS A 4 20.26 30.92 30.75
N SER A 5 20.21 31.87 29.81
CA SER A 5 19.43 31.71 28.56
C SER A 5 20.02 30.60 27.70
N LEU A 6 21.33 30.45 27.60
CA LEU A 6 21.98 29.38 26.84
C LEU A 6 21.66 28.00 27.43
N ILE A 7 21.72 27.88 28.77
CA ILE A 7 21.36 26.62 29.48
C ILE A 7 19.89 26.26 29.23
N ALA A 8 18.97 27.23 29.29
CA ALA A 8 17.55 26.99 29.02
C ALA A 8 17.28 26.51 27.57
N VAL A 9 17.94 27.11 26.59
CA VAL A 9 17.86 26.70 25.17
C VAL A 9 18.40 25.29 24.98
N MET A 10 19.57 24.98 25.58
CA MET A 10 20.13 23.61 25.51
C MET A 10 19.22 22.57 26.18
N ALA A 11 18.69 22.89 27.35
CA ALA A 11 17.73 21.98 28.01
C ALA A 11 16.46 21.75 27.16
N GLY A 12 15.92 22.81 26.59
CA GLY A 12 14.79 22.73 25.66
C GLY A 12 15.11 21.88 24.42
N ALA A 13 16.27 22.04 23.82
CA ALA A 13 16.71 21.23 22.68
C ALA A 13 16.87 19.74 23.05
N ILE A 14 17.43 19.44 24.23
CA ILE A 14 17.55 18.06 24.72
C ILE A 14 16.15 17.42 24.93
N ILE A 15 15.25 18.14 25.58
CA ILE A 15 13.88 17.67 25.81
C ILE A 15 13.16 17.40 24.46
N ALA A 16 13.28 18.31 23.52
CA ALA A 16 12.71 18.13 22.17
C ALA A 16 13.30 16.92 21.45
N ALA A 17 14.63 16.73 21.53
CA ALA A 17 15.30 15.57 20.94
C ALA A 17 14.85 14.25 21.59
N LEU A 18 14.71 14.21 22.92
CA LEU A 18 14.21 13.04 23.64
C LEU A 18 12.75 12.77 23.28
N ALA A 19 11.90 13.79 23.26
CA ALA A 19 10.51 13.66 22.85
C ALA A 19 10.41 13.11 21.42
N PHE A 20 11.15 13.69 20.47
CA PHE A 20 11.23 13.19 19.10
C PHE A 20 11.66 11.72 19.07
N TRP A 21 12.70 11.36 19.81
CA TRP A 21 13.18 9.98 19.89
C TRP A 21 12.09 9.01 20.36
N PHE A 22 11.40 9.33 21.45
CA PHE A 22 10.36 8.47 22.03
C PHE A 22 9.14 8.33 21.13
N VAL A 23 8.60 9.42 20.58
CA VAL A 23 7.39 9.38 19.75
C VAL A 23 7.64 8.76 18.38
N THR A 24 8.90 8.64 17.96
CA THR A 24 9.27 8.03 16.68
C THR A 24 9.86 6.62 16.82
N ILE A 25 9.72 5.96 17.98
CA ILE A 25 10.15 4.56 18.13
C ILE A 25 9.29 3.68 17.20
N PRO A 26 9.93 2.87 16.31
CA PRO A 26 9.20 1.95 15.46
C PRO A 26 8.42 0.92 16.29
N SER A 27 7.16 0.72 15.97
CA SER A 27 6.32 -0.28 16.62
C SER A 27 6.42 -1.62 15.88
N THR A 28 6.26 -2.72 16.63
CA THR A 28 6.30 -4.10 16.12
C THR A 28 5.08 -4.88 16.59
N VAL A 29 4.81 -5.99 15.93
CA VAL A 29 3.81 -6.99 16.32
C VAL A 29 4.57 -8.17 16.94
N PRO A 30 4.37 -8.48 18.23
CA PRO A 30 5.07 -9.60 18.84
C PRO A 30 4.53 -10.94 18.31
N ALA A 31 5.39 -11.94 18.23
CA ALA A 31 5.02 -13.28 17.75
C ALA A 31 3.87 -13.90 18.57
N THR A 32 3.76 -13.56 19.86
CA THR A 32 2.70 -14.01 20.75
C THR A 32 1.33 -13.43 20.41
N ALA A 33 1.25 -12.34 19.64
CA ALA A 33 0.00 -11.76 19.16
C ALA A 33 -0.51 -12.40 17.86
N LEU A 34 0.25 -13.31 17.26
CA LEU A 34 -0.17 -13.97 16.02
C LEU A 34 -1.16 -15.11 16.34
N PRO A 35 -2.30 -15.16 15.62
CA PRO A 35 -3.29 -16.23 15.81
C PRO A 35 -2.70 -17.61 15.54
N GLN A 36 -3.03 -18.59 16.37
CA GLN A 36 -2.61 -19.98 16.20
C GLN A 36 -3.61 -20.74 15.30
N ARG A 37 -3.37 -20.74 13.99
CA ARG A 37 -4.15 -21.50 13.02
C ARG A 37 -3.28 -22.00 11.87
N ALA A 38 -3.76 -23.00 11.14
CA ALA A 38 -3.15 -23.44 9.89
C ALA A 38 -3.14 -22.30 8.84
N LEU A 39 -2.09 -22.25 8.03
CA LEU A 39 -1.94 -21.30 6.94
C LEU A 39 -2.74 -21.77 5.72
N ASP A 40 -3.31 -20.82 4.99
CA ASP A 40 -4.10 -21.03 3.78
C ASP A 40 -3.35 -20.42 2.58
N LEU A 41 -2.74 -21.28 1.76
CA LEU A 41 -1.98 -20.83 0.58
C LEU A 41 -2.87 -20.27 -0.53
N ASP A 42 -4.11 -20.75 -0.66
CA ASP A 42 -5.05 -20.24 -1.66
C ASP A 42 -5.53 -18.84 -1.29
N ASN A 43 -5.82 -18.61 0.01
CA ASN A 43 -6.07 -17.26 0.49
C ASN A 43 -4.84 -16.37 0.34
N GLY A 44 -3.64 -16.90 0.64
CA GLY A 44 -2.37 -16.18 0.44
C GLY A 44 -2.17 -15.75 -1.02
N ARG A 45 -2.47 -16.64 -1.97
CA ARG A 45 -2.47 -16.33 -3.41
C ARG A 45 -3.51 -15.25 -3.75
N THR A 46 -4.69 -15.32 -3.17
CA THR A 46 -5.72 -14.31 -3.37
C THR A 46 -5.26 -12.95 -2.87
N MET A 47 -4.65 -12.87 -1.68
CA MET A 47 -4.09 -11.62 -1.15
C MET A 47 -2.93 -11.09 -1.99
N PHE A 48 -2.07 -11.97 -2.52
CA PHE A 48 -0.98 -11.61 -3.44
C PHE A 48 -1.51 -10.98 -4.74
N LEU A 49 -2.57 -11.53 -5.31
CA LEU A 49 -3.22 -11.00 -6.52
C LEU A 49 -3.96 -9.69 -6.22
N ALA A 50 -4.75 -9.64 -5.16
CA ALA A 50 -5.45 -8.42 -4.76
C ALA A 50 -4.49 -7.27 -4.45
N GLY A 51 -3.35 -7.58 -3.78
CA GLY A 51 -2.31 -6.62 -3.45
C GLY A 51 -1.40 -6.24 -4.62
N GLY A 52 -1.53 -6.91 -5.77
CA GLY A 52 -0.73 -6.61 -6.95
C GLY A 52 0.79 -6.69 -6.72
N CYS A 53 1.25 -7.53 -5.79
CA CYS A 53 2.66 -7.57 -5.35
C CYS A 53 3.64 -7.71 -6.51
N ALA A 54 3.29 -8.52 -7.51
CA ALA A 54 4.09 -8.72 -8.71
C ALA A 54 4.27 -7.43 -9.54
N SER A 55 3.31 -6.49 -9.49
CA SER A 55 3.39 -5.25 -10.28
C SER A 55 4.64 -4.42 -9.98
N CYS A 56 5.07 -4.44 -8.70
CA CYS A 56 6.26 -3.72 -8.24
C CYS A 56 7.47 -4.63 -8.03
N HIS A 57 7.26 -5.86 -7.54
CA HIS A 57 8.34 -6.72 -7.04
C HIS A 57 8.84 -7.76 -8.04
N VAL A 58 8.17 -7.96 -9.20
CA VAL A 58 8.70 -8.82 -10.25
C VAL A 58 10.03 -8.27 -10.77
N THR A 59 10.98 -9.15 -11.04
CA THR A 59 12.22 -8.75 -11.70
C THR A 59 11.89 -8.21 -13.09
N PRO A 60 12.34 -7.00 -13.48
CA PRO A 60 12.08 -6.44 -14.80
C PRO A 60 12.54 -7.37 -15.93
N ASN A 61 11.80 -7.36 -17.04
CA ASN A 61 12.08 -8.15 -18.24
C ASN A 61 12.04 -9.68 -18.04
N GLN A 62 11.33 -10.16 -16.98
CA GLN A 62 11.10 -11.57 -16.76
C GLN A 62 9.66 -11.94 -17.19
N PRO A 63 9.46 -13.04 -17.93
CA PRO A 63 8.14 -13.54 -18.27
C PRO A 63 7.40 -14.08 -17.03
N ASP A 64 8.14 -14.69 -16.12
CA ASP A 64 7.61 -15.25 -14.88
C ASP A 64 7.28 -14.14 -13.85
N LYS A 65 5.98 -13.98 -13.56
CA LYS A 65 5.46 -13.01 -12.59
C LYS A 65 5.59 -13.46 -11.14
N THR A 66 6.11 -14.66 -10.89
CA THR A 66 6.42 -15.17 -9.54
C THR A 66 7.89 -14.96 -9.14
N SER A 67 8.73 -14.49 -10.06
CA SER A 67 10.15 -14.18 -9.83
C SER A 67 10.30 -12.79 -9.20
N LEU A 68 10.18 -12.71 -7.87
CA LEU A 68 10.02 -11.46 -7.11
C LEU A 68 11.35 -10.83 -6.65
N GLY A 69 12.35 -10.79 -7.53
CA GLY A 69 13.68 -10.21 -7.23
C GLY A 69 13.72 -8.68 -7.17
N GLY A 70 12.60 -8.01 -7.35
CA GLY A 70 12.51 -6.55 -7.29
C GLY A 70 13.26 -5.83 -8.41
N GLY A 71 13.43 -4.52 -8.23
CA GLY A 71 14.22 -3.67 -9.14
C GLY A 71 13.40 -2.67 -9.95
N LEU A 72 12.07 -2.65 -9.81
CA LEU A 72 11.26 -1.57 -10.39
C LEU A 72 11.70 -0.23 -9.81
N THR A 73 11.89 0.74 -10.69
CA THR A 73 12.27 2.11 -10.34
C THR A 73 11.02 2.99 -10.32
N MET A 74 10.79 3.67 -9.19
CA MET A 74 9.66 4.57 -8.98
C MET A 74 10.19 5.98 -8.67
N LYS A 75 10.04 6.90 -9.62
CA LYS A 75 10.39 8.32 -9.41
C LYS A 75 9.29 9.02 -8.61
N SER A 76 9.68 9.98 -7.79
CA SER A 76 8.76 10.80 -7.00
C SER A 76 9.36 12.18 -6.72
N PRO A 77 8.59 13.15 -6.22
CA PRO A 77 9.12 14.43 -5.75
C PRO A 77 10.16 14.30 -4.62
N PHE A 78 10.16 13.20 -3.88
CA PHE A 78 11.07 12.93 -2.77
C PHE A 78 12.40 12.29 -3.20
N GLY A 79 12.49 11.81 -4.43
CA GLY A 79 13.60 11.07 -5.00
C GLY A 79 13.16 9.77 -5.67
N THR A 80 14.07 8.82 -5.78
CA THR A 80 13.82 7.55 -6.47
C THR A 80 13.74 6.38 -5.50
N PHE A 81 12.63 5.66 -5.54
CA PHE A 81 12.45 4.41 -4.82
C PHE A 81 12.75 3.21 -5.73
N TYR A 82 13.18 2.12 -5.12
CA TYR A 82 13.42 0.85 -5.80
C TYR A 82 12.66 -0.25 -5.06
N ALA A 83 11.83 -1.00 -5.79
CA ALA A 83 11.13 -2.14 -5.21
C ALA A 83 12.16 -3.20 -4.76
N PRO A 84 12.12 -3.64 -3.49
CA PRO A 84 13.08 -4.63 -2.98
C PRO A 84 12.73 -6.04 -3.48
N ASN A 85 13.70 -6.95 -3.34
CA ASN A 85 13.52 -8.38 -3.48
C ASN A 85 12.65 -8.89 -2.31
N ILE A 86 11.48 -9.46 -2.63
CA ILE A 86 10.59 -10.11 -1.66
C ILE A 86 10.43 -11.61 -1.93
N SER A 87 11.33 -12.20 -2.71
CA SER A 87 11.39 -13.65 -2.89
C SER A 87 11.85 -14.33 -1.60
N PRO A 88 11.63 -15.66 -1.47
CA PRO A 88 12.09 -16.41 -0.29
C PRO A 88 13.60 -16.67 -0.26
N ASP A 89 14.40 -15.90 -1.01
CA ASP A 89 15.85 -15.99 -0.90
C ASP A 89 16.32 -15.57 0.51
N PRO A 90 17.16 -16.38 1.19
CA PRO A 90 17.55 -16.10 2.57
C PRO A 90 18.55 -14.96 2.73
N ASN A 91 19.24 -14.55 1.67
CA ASN A 91 20.29 -13.53 1.73
C ASN A 91 19.84 -12.20 1.14
N ASP A 92 19.14 -12.26 0.02
CA ASP A 92 18.78 -11.06 -0.77
C ASP A 92 17.28 -10.72 -0.68
N GLY A 93 16.45 -11.65 -0.20
CA GLY A 93 15.00 -11.51 -0.08
C GLY A 93 14.49 -11.56 1.36
N ILE A 94 13.25 -12.05 1.52
CA ILE A 94 12.58 -12.17 2.83
C ILE A 94 12.65 -13.59 3.41
N GLY A 95 13.55 -14.43 2.90
CA GLY A 95 13.65 -15.85 3.28
C GLY A 95 13.91 -16.09 4.76
N ARG A 96 14.64 -15.20 5.44
CA ARG A 96 14.94 -15.30 6.89
C ARG A 96 13.93 -14.58 7.79
N TRP A 97 12.97 -13.87 7.21
CA TRP A 97 11.95 -13.18 8.01
C TRP A 97 11.08 -14.20 8.74
N SER A 98 10.72 -13.88 9.97
CA SER A 98 9.66 -14.56 10.71
C SER A 98 8.28 -14.06 10.26
N GLU A 99 7.21 -14.77 10.61
CA GLU A 99 5.84 -14.27 10.40
C GLU A 99 5.62 -12.93 11.10
N ALA A 100 6.17 -12.75 12.31
CA ALA A 100 6.04 -11.50 13.06
C ALA A 100 6.75 -10.33 12.36
N ASP A 101 7.91 -10.57 11.75
CA ASP A 101 8.62 -9.55 10.95
C ASP A 101 7.78 -9.12 9.75
N PHE A 102 7.24 -10.09 9.00
CA PHE A 102 6.43 -9.79 7.83
C PHE A 102 5.13 -9.07 8.20
N VAL A 103 4.41 -9.55 9.22
CA VAL A 103 3.20 -8.87 9.73
C VAL A 103 3.55 -7.45 10.20
N THR A 104 4.65 -7.28 10.93
CA THR A 104 5.13 -5.96 11.37
C THR A 104 5.39 -5.03 10.18
N ALA A 105 6.07 -5.52 9.14
CA ALA A 105 6.33 -4.72 7.94
C ALA A 105 5.03 -4.29 7.26
N MET A 106 4.09 -5.21 7.10
CA MET A 106 2.81 -4.95 6.43
C MET A 106 1.91 -3.98 7.20
N VAL A 107 1.73 -4.18 8.52
CA VAL A 107 0.71 -3.42 9.28
C VAL A 107 1.28 -2.27 10.11
N LYS A 108 2.60 -2.23 10.33
CA LYS A 108 3.27 -1.16 11.09
C LYS A 108 4.32 -0.41 10.24
N GLY A 109 4.60 -0.87 9.02
CA GLY A 109 5.62 -0.28 8.16
C GLY A 109 7.00 -0.25 8.84
N THR A 110 7.36 -1.30 9.59
CA THR A 110 8.64 -1.41 10.31
C THR A 110 9.36 -2.66 9.82
N SER A 111 10.62 -2.51 9.42
CA SER A 111 11.47 -3.62 8.97
C SER A 111 12.01 -4.45 10.14
N PRO A 112 12.53 -5.69 9.91
CA PRO A 112 13.08 -6.54 10.96
C PRO A 112 14.25 -5.91 11.72
N ASP A 113 15.01 -5.01 11.07
CA ASP A 113 16.11 -4.25 11.68
C ASP A 113 15.63 -2.98 12.42
N GLY A 114 14.32 -2.84 12.63
CA GLY A 114 13.72 -1.77 13.41
C GLY A 114 13.72 -0.41 12.71
N GLN A 115 13.78 -0.35 11.39
CA GLN A 115 13.68 0.90 10.65
C GLN A 115 12.25 1.15 10.16
N HIS A 116 11.84 2.43 10.10
CA HIS A 116 10.61 2.79 9.40
C HIS A 116 10.74 2.54 7.89
N LEU A 117 9.75 1.89 7.30
CA LEU A 117 9.60 1.76 5.86
C LEU A 117 9.00 3.04 5.27
N PHE A 118 9.37 3.36 4.03
CA PHE A 118 8.79 4.51 3.34
C PHE A 118 7.35 4.20 2.88
N PRO A 119 6.44 5.19 2.89
CA PRO A 119 5.02 4.97 2.56
C PRO A 119 4.74 4.72 1.06
N VAL A 120 5.76 4.64 0.21
CA VAL A 120 5.67 4.03 -1.11
C VAL A 120 5.33 2.53 -1.03
N PHE A 121 5.65 1.89 0.07
CA PHE A 121 5.09 0.62 0.51
C PHE A 121 3.79 0.94 1.25
N PRO A 122 2.60 0.57 0.72
CA PRO A 122 1.31 1.11 1.16
C PRO A 122 0.81 0.48 2.48
N TYR A 123 1.65 0.49 3.52
CA TYR A 123 1.32 -0.08 4.83
C TYR A 123 0.13 0.63 5.50
N THR A 124 -0.22 1.85 5.12
CA THR A 124 -1.45 2.54 5.56
C THR A 124 -2.71 1.81 5.12
N SER A 125 -2.68 1.23 3.92
CA SER A 125 -3.75 0.36 3.43
C SER A 125 -3.61 -1.07 3.97
N TYR A 126 -2.40 -1.62 4.02
CA TYR A 126 -2.16 -2.97 4.52
C TYR A 126 -2.44 -3.13 6.02
N ALA A 127 -2.36 -2.05 6.82
CA ALA A 127 -2.78 -2.06 8.22
C ALA A 127 -4.26 -2.49 8.39
N ARG A 128 -5.08 -2.30 7.36
CA ARG A 128 -6.48 -2.73 7.32
C ARG A 128 -6.65 -4.23 7.05
N MET A 129 -5.60 -4.94 6.65
CA MET A 129 -5.65 -6.38 6.44
C MET A 129 -5.80 -7.13 7.76
N ARG A 130 -6.54 -8.23 7.72
CA ARG A 130 -6.59 -9.16 8.86
C ARG A 130 -5.23 -9.83 9.00
N ILE A 131 -4.74 -9.98 10.23
CA ILE A 131 -3.43 -10.61 10.51
C ILE A 131 -3.34 -12.00 9.88
N ASN A 132 -4.43 -12.77 9.91
CA ASN A 132 -4.49 -14.07 9.26
C ASN A 132 -4.21 -14.02 7.75
N ASP A 133 -4.79 -13.05 7.06
CA ASP A 133 -4.61 -12.90 5.61
C ASP A 133 -3.18 -12.46 5.28
N VAL A 134 -2.56 -11.65 6.14
CA VAL A 134 -1.13 -11.28 6.00
C VAL A 134 -0.22 -12.49 6.22
N ARG A 135 -0.54 -13.37 7.17
CA ARG A 135 0.21 -14.62 7.40
C ARG A 135 0.09 -15.59 6.22
N ASP A 136 -1.11 -15.72 5.66
CA ASP A 136 -1.37 -16.54 4.48
C ASP A 136 -0.60 -16.00 3.26
N LEU A 137 -0.60 -14.68 3.07
CA LEU A 137 0.21 -14.01 2.04
C LEU A 137 1.70 -14.33 2.22
N PHE A 138 2.22 -14.27 3.45
CA PHE A 138 3.62 -14.60 3.72
C PHE A 138 3.94 -16.05 3.40
N ALA A 139 3.07 -16.99 3.79
CA ALA A 139 3.23 -18.41 3.46
C ALA A 139 3.24 -18.63 1.95
N TYR A 140 2.36 -17.94 1.22
CA TYR A 140 2.35 -18.00 -0.24
C TYR A 140 3.66 -17.43 -0.83
N LEU A 141 4.13 -16.27 -0.40
CA LEU A 141 5.42 -15.70 -0.84
C LEU A 141 6.59 -16.65 -0.57
N LYS A 142 6.58 -17.33 0.57
CA LYS A 142 7.61 -18.33 0.92
C LYS A 142 7.59 -19.58 0.03
N SER A 143 6.48 -19.87 -0.65
CA SER A 143 6.34 -20.97 -1.60
C SER A 143 6.81 -20.64 -3.03
N LEU A 144 7.09 -19.37 -3.31
CA LEU A 144 7.52 -18.90 -4.62
C LEU A 144 9.02 -19.13 -4.87
N PRO A 145 9.50 -19.00 -6.13
CA PRO A 145 10.91 -19.17 -6.45
C PRO A 145 11.82 -18.16 -5.71
N ALA A 146 12.92 -18.64 -5.14
CA ALA A 146 13.97 -17.79 -4.59
C ALA A 146 14.74 -17.09 -5.72
N VAL A 147 15.04 -15.81 -5.54
CA VAL A 147 15.78 -15.00 -6.53
C VAL A 147 16.99 -14.36 -5.85
N GLN A 148 18.19 -14.74 -6.24
CA GLN A 148 19.44 -14.15 -5.78
C GLN A 148 19.67 -12.82 -6.50
N LYS A 149 19.22 -11.75 -5.88
CA LYS A 149 19.37 -10.37 -6.39
C LYS A 149 19.28 -9.37 -5.25
N LYS A 150 20.38 -8.68 -4.98
CA LYS A 150 20.42 -7.62 -3.95
C LYS A 150 19.46 -6.49 -4.30
N SER A 151 18.71 -6.06 -3.29
CA SER A 151 17.89 -4.87 -3.37
C SER A 151 18.75 -3.62 -3.49
N LYS A 152 18.38 -2.73 -4.40
CA LYS A 152 19.04 -1.43 -4.53
C LYS A 152 18.53 -0.50 -3.43
N PRO A 153 19.40 0.26 -2.72
CA PRO A 153 18.98 1.27 -1.77
C PRO A 153 18.25 2.41 -2.49
N HIS A 154 17.27 3.01 -1.80
CA HIS A 154 16.58 4.18 -2.31
C HIS A 154 17.52 5.38 -2.47
N ASP A 155 17.31 6.18 -3.51
CA ASP A 155 18.00 7.43 -3.78
C ASP A 155 17.08 8.61 -3.46
N LEU A 156 17.10 9.07 -2.20
CA LEU A 156 16.21 10.08 -1.68
C LEU A 156 16.96 11.34 -1.30
N ARG A 157 16.35 12.50 -1.58
CA ARG A 157 16.89 13.82 -1.25
C ARG A 157 16.79 14.09 0.26
N PHE A 158 17.74 14.82 0.80
CA PHE A 158 17.62 15.39 2.15
C PHE A 158 16.43 16.37 2.21
N PRO A 159 15.60 16.34 3.26
CA PRO A 159 15.68 15.52 4.48
C PRO A 159 14.92 14.17 4.40
N PHE A 160 14.36 13.80 3.25
CA PHE A 160 13.50 12.62 3.09
C PHE A 160 14.25 11.29 3.24
N ASN A 161 15.58 11.30 3.18
CA ASN A 161 16.44 10.14 3.47
C ASN A 161 16.58 9.82 4.97
N ILE A 162 16.09 10.70 5.86
CA ILE A 162 16.13 10.47 7.31
C ILE A 162 14.94 9.61 7.72
N ARG A 163 15.10 8.28 7.75
CA ARG A 163 14.01 7.32 8.04
C ARG A 163 13.29 7.58 9.37
N ARG A 164 13.99 8.12 10.37
CA ARG A 164 13.40 8.38 11.69
C ARG A 164 12.25 9.40 11.64
N THR A 165 12.27 10.35 10.70
CA THR A 165 11.20 11.34 10.51
C THR A 165 9.89 10.70 10.08
N LEU A 166 9.94 9.50 9.46
CA LEU A 166 8.76 8.73 9.11
C LEU A 166 7.94 8.28 10.33
N GLY A 167 8.52 8.26 11.53
CA GLY A 167 7.76 8.06 12.76
C GLY A 167 6.71 9.15 12.96
N ILE A 168 7.05 10.42 12.73
CA ILE A 168 6.08 11.54 12.78
C ILE A 168 5.04 11.37 11.66
N TRP A 169 5.46 11.01 10.45
CA TRP A 169 4.54 10.77 9.34
C TRP A 169 3.51 9.68 9.68
N LYS A 170 3.95 8.59 10.31
CA LYS A 170 3.06 7.51 10.76
C LYS A 170 2.06 7.97 11.83
N LEU A 171 2.47 8.83 12.75
CA LEU A 171 1.53 9.39 13.75
C LEU A 171 0.40 10.20 13.10
N LEU A 172 0.65 10.80 11.94
CA LEU A 172 -0.34 11.60 11.22
C LEU A 172 -1.23 10.79 10.27
N PHE A 173 -0.71 9.69 9.69
CA PHE A 173 -1.34 9.03 8.55
C PHE A 173 -1.52 7.51 8.70
N LEU A 174 -0.99 6.87 9.73
CA LEU A 174 -1.19 5.46 10.01
C LEU A 174 -2.10 5.30 11.24
N ASP A 175 -3.40 5.12 11.02
CA ASP A 175 -4.36 4.85 12.09
C ASP A 175 -4.16 3.45 12.71
N GLY A 176 -3.57 2.52 11.96
CA GLY A 176 -3.26 1.16 12.41
C GLY A 176 -4.48 0.28 12.64
N GLU A 177 -5.66 0.70 12.18
CA GLU A 177 -6.90 -0.03 12.36
C GLU A 177 -7.07 -1.14 11.32
N THR A 178 -7.32 -2.36 11.79
CA THR A 178 -7.76 -3.47 10.95
C THR A 178 -9.21 -3.24 10.49
N TYR A 179 -9.50 -3.63 9.23
CA TYR A 179 -10.86 -3.57 8.70
C TYR A 179 -11.86 -4.31 9.60
N LYS A 180 -12.97 -3.64 9.90
CA LYS A 180 -14.11 -4.19 10.64
C LYS A 180 -15.31 -4.24 9.69
N PRO A 181 -16.01 -5.41 9.58
CA PRO A 181 -17.23 -5.50 8.80
C PRO A 181 -18.30 -4.50 9.28
N ASP A 182 -19.07 -3.97 8.34
CA ASP A 182 -20.22 -3.12 8.64
C ASP A 182 -21.47 -4.01 8.85
N PRO A 183 -22.03 -4.09 10.06
CA PRO A 183 -23.17 -4.96 10.35
C PRO A 183 -24.44 -4.59 9.60
N THR A 184 -24.50 -3.42 8.96
CA THR A 184 -25.62 -2.98 8.12
C THR A 184 -25.50 -3.41 6.67
N LYS A 185 -24.37 -3.99 6.26
CA LYS A 185 -24.07 -4.42 4.91
C LYS A 185 -24.05 -5.94 4.79
N ASN A 186 -24.21 -6.43 3.56
CA ASN A 186 -24.09 -7.87 3.31
C ASN A 186 -22.62 -8.30 3.17
N ALA A 187 -22.38 -9.61 3.27
CA ALA A 187 -21.05 -10.19 3.21
C ALA A 187 -20.28 -9.90 1.90
N ALA A 188 -20.99 -9.77 0.77
CA ALA A 188 -20.37 -9.45 -0.51
C ALA A 188 -19.83 -8.01 -0.51
N TRP A 189 -20.61 -7.06 0.00
CA TRP A 189 -20.18 -5.68 0.15
C TRP A 189 -18.97 -5.57 1.08
N ASP A 190 -19.02 -6.25 2.26
CA ASP A 190 -17.90 -6.28 3.21
C ASP A 190 -16.63 -6.88 2.61
N ARG A 191 -16.77 -7.94 1.82
CA ARG A 191 -15.64 -8.54 1.09
C ARG A 191 -15.03 -7.54 0.11
N GLY A 192 -15.86 -6.82 -0.64
CA GLY A 192 -15.43 -5.78 -1.57
C GLY A 192 -14.74 -4.62 -0.85
N ALA A 193 -15.33 -4.11 0.22
CA ALA A 193 -14.78 -3.06 1.05
C ALA A 193 -13.40 -3.45 1.62
N TYR A 194 -13.28 -4.67 2.12
CA TYR A 194 -12.02 -5.23 2.60
C TYR A 194 -10.96 -5.29 1.50
N LEU A 195 -11.30 -5.86 0.34
CA LEU A 195 -10.36 -6.00 -0.77
C LEU A 195 -9.89 -4.65 -1.30
N VAL A 196 -10.79 -3.68 -1.45
CA VAL A 196 -10.49 -2.35 -2.02
C VAL A 196 -9.67 -1.48 -1.05
N ASN A 197 -10.00 -1.50 0.25
CA ASN A 197 -9.33 -0.64 1.24
C ASN A 197 -8.08 -1.27 1.87
N GLY A 198 -8.01 -2.59 1.92
CA GLY A 198 -6.89 -3.35 2.49
C GLY A 198 -5.88 -3.77 1.41
N PRO A 199 -5.87 -5.05 0.99
CA PRO A 199 -4.85 -5.57 0.08
C PRO A 199 -4.82 -4.82 -1.26
N GLY A 200 -5.95 -4.44 -1.84
CA GLY A 200 -6.03 -3.77 -3.14
C GLY A 200 -5.55 -2.32 -3.14
N HIS A 201 -5.44 -1.68 -1.99
CA HIS A 201 -4.92 -0.33 -1.77
C HIS A 201 -5.31 0.72 -2.85
N CYS A 202 -6.52 0.59 -3.41
CA CYS A 202 -6.98 1.41 -4.54
C CYS A 202 -6.91 2.93 -4.25
N ALA A 203 -7.14 3.32 -2.98
CA ALA A 203 -7.04 4.70 -2.54
C ALA A 203 -5.64 5.30 -2.71
N GLU A 204 -4.58 4.50 -2.76
CA GLU A 204 -3.21 5.02 -2.88
C GLU A 204 -2.98 5.74 -4.22
N CYS A 205 -3.67 5.33 -5.27
CA CYS A 205 -3.67 6.01 -6.57
C CYS A 205 -4.91 6.88 -6.74
N HIS A 206 -6.10 6.37 -6.36
CA HIS A 206 -7.38 7.04 -6.64
C HIS A 206 -7.77 8.12 -5.62
N SER A 207 -6.85 8.62 -4.80
CA SER A 207 -7.11 9.73 -3.86
C SER A 207 -6.05 10.81 -3.99
N PRO A 208 -6.42 12.08 -3.84
CA PRO A 208 -5.44 13.16 -3.82
C PRO A 208 -4.62 13.13 -2.54
N ARG A 209 -3.42 13.69 -2.61
CA ARG A 209 -2.46 13.73 -1.51
C ARG A 209 -2.16 15.17 -1.08
N ASN A 210 -1.89 15.35 0.20
CA ASN A 210 -1.40 16.60 0.75
C ASN A 210 0.11 16.77 0.49
N ALA A 211 0.68 17.91 0.89
CA ALA A 211 2.10 18.23 0.71
C ALA A 211 3.07 17.25 1.41
N LEU A 212 2.61 16.49 2.41
CA LEU A 212 3.40 15.46 3.09
C LEU A 212 3.23 14.07 2.44
N GLY A 213 2.49 13.97 1.35
CA GLY A 213 2.24 12.71 0.63
C GLY A 213 1.16 11.83 1.27
N GLY A 214 0.50 12.27 2.34
CA GLY A 214 -0.64 11.56 2.95
C GLY A 214 -1.92 11.72 2.13
N ILE A 215 -2.77 10.70 2.11
CA ILE A 215 -4.10 10.75 1.47
C ILE A 215 -4.95 11.83 2.19
N ILE A 216 -5.71 12.60 1.41
CA ILE A 216 -6.74 13.52 1.93
C ILE A 216 -8.03 12.70 2.11
N ASP A 217 -8.31 12.24 3.33
CA ASP A 217 -9.41 11.31 3.61
C ASP A 217 -10.79 11.84 3.23
N SER A 218 -11.02 13.15 3.35
CA SER A 218 -12.26 13.78 2.88
C SER A 218 -12.49 13.71 1.37
N GLN A 219 -11.43 13.40 0.61
CA GLN A 219 -11.46 13.21 -0.84
C GLN A 219 -11.01 11.80 -1.25
N ARG A 220 -11.16 10.83 -0.35
CA ARG A 220 -10.78 9.46 -0.62
C ARG A 220 -11.52 8.90 -1.84
N PHE A 221 -10.80 8.27 -2.76
CA PHE A 221 -11.27 7.77 -4.07
C PHE A 221 -11.73 8.84 -5.07
N ALA A 222 -11.55 10.12 -4.78
CA ALA A 222 -11.97 11.22 -5.66
C ALA A 222 -11.00 11.52 -6.83
N GLY A 223 -9.99 10.66 -7.04
CA GLY A 223 -8.98 10.85 -8.08
C GLY A 223 -7.98 11.95 -7.75
N GLY A 224 -7.14 12.29 -8.72
CA GLY A 224 -6.14 13.34 -8.53
C GLY A 224 -4.91 13.19 -9.42
N PRO A 225 -3.87 14.01 -9.20
CA PRO A 225 -2.58 13.83 -9.85
C PRO A 225 -2.01 12.43 -9.59
N ASP A 226 -1.42 11.82 -10.61
CA ASP A 226 -0.76 10.53 -10.44
C ASP A 226 0.40 10.65 -9.43
N PRO A 227 0.51 9.74 -8.45
CA PRO A 227 1.62 9.75 -7.48
C PRO A 227 3.02 9.68 -8.09
N SER A 228 3.16 9.17 -9.31
CA SER A 228 4.42 9.19 -10.07
C SER A 228 4.81 10.59 -10.56
N GLY A 229 3.87 11.55 -10.54
CA GLY A 229 4.02 12.90 -11.07
C GLY A 229 3.67 13.02 -12.56
N GLU A 230 3.28 11.94 -13.22
CA GLU A 230 2.95 11.92 -14.65
C GLU A 230 1.51 11.48 -14.88
N GLY A 231 0.61 12.44 -15.14
CA GLY A 231 -0.76 12.13 -15.50
C GLY A 231 -1.80 12.38 -14.42
N TRP A 232 -2.96 11.76 -14.59
CA TRP A 232 -4.14 11.96 -13.77
C TRP A 232 -4.88 10.66 -13.54
N VAL A 233 -5.14 10.33 -12.28
CA VAL A 233 -5.90 9.14 -11.88
C VAL A 233 -7.38 9.52 -11.74
N PRO A 234 -8.32 8.74 -12.32
CA PRO A 234 -9.74 9.09 -12.31
C PRO A 234 -10.38 8.96 -10.92
N ASN A 235 -11.46 9.72 -10.73
CA ASN A 235 -12.38 9.59 -9.61
C ASN A 235 -13.20 8.31 -9.76
N ILE A 236 -13.15 7.43 -8.75
CA ILE A 236 -13.90 6.16 -8.73
C ILE A 236 -15.05 6.16 -7.73
N THR A 237 -15.45 7.33 -7.21
CA THR A 237 -16.70 7.52 -6.47
C THR A 237 -17.88 7.69 -7.43
N GLN A 238 -19.09 7.82 -6.88
CA GLN A 238 -20.28 8.12 -7.71
C GLN A 238 -20.19 9.47 -8.45
N HIS A 239 -19.26 10.34 -8.09
CA HIS A 239 -18.99 11.55 -8.89
C HIS A 239 -18.39 11.19 -10.28
N GLY A 240 -17.46 10.21 -10.33
CA GLY A 240 -16.84 9.77 -11.58
C GLY A 240 -17.53 8.58 -12.26
N LEU A 241 -18.23 7.74 -11.49
CA LEU A 241 -18.82 6.49 -11.96
C LEU A 241 -20.35 6.44 -11.89
N SER A 242 -21.03 7.61 -11.89
CA SER A 242 -22.51 7.69 -11.80
C SER A 242 -23.19 6.85 -12.88
N ASN A 243 -22.68 6.87 -14.11
CA ASN A 243 -23.25 6.21 -15.28
C ASN A 243 -22.77 4.76 -15.47
N TRP A 244 -21.91 4.23 -14.57
CA TRP A 244 -21.39 2.88 -14.67
C TRP A 244 -22.26 1.91 -13.87
N SER A 245 -22.55 0.74 -14.44
CA SER A 245 -23.15 -0.35 -13.66
C SER A 245 -22.08 -1.10 -12.85
N THR A 246 -22.53 -1.87 -11.85
CA THR A 246 -21.65 -2.75 -11.07
C THR A 246 -20.96 -3.78 -11.97
N GLU A 247 -21.68 -4.31 -12.97
CA GLU A 247 -21.17 -5.29 -13.94
C GLU A 247 -20.09 -4.69 -14.83
N GLN A 248 -20.24 -3.43 -15.24
CA GLN A 248 -19.23 -2.72 -16.02
C GLN A 248 -17.93 -2.51 -15.21
N ILE A 249 -18.07 -2.16 -13.92
CA ILE A 249 -16.89 -2.05 -13.01
C ILE A 249 -16.23 -3.42 -12.83
N ALA A 250 -17.02 -4.49 -12.63
CA ALA A 250 -16.49 -5.84 -12.49
C ALA A 250 -15.78 -6.32 -13.78
N LYS A 251 -16.37 -6.02 -14.96
CA LYS A 251 -15.78 -6.30 -16.26
C LYS A 251 -14.46 -5.54 -16.45
N LEU A 252 -14.41 -4.25 -16.10
CA LEU A 252 -13.17 -3.47 -16.13
C LEU A 252 -12.07 -4.15 -15.29
N LEU A 253 -12.38 -4.58 -14.07
CA LEU A 253 -11.43 -5.28 -13.20
C LEU A 253 -10.98 -6.64 -13.74
N GLU A 254 -11.72 -7.23 -14.68
CA GLU A 254 -11.38 -8.48 -15.35
C GLU A 254 -10.59 -8.28 -16.63
N THR A 255 -11.05 -7.40 -17.51
CA THR A 255 -10.55 -7.28 -18.88
C THR A 255 -9.73 -6.00 -19.12
N GLY A 256 -9.91 -4.97 -18.28
CA GLY A 256 -9.38 -3.63 -18.53
C GLY A 256 -10.14 -2.83 -19.58
N GLU A 257 -11.28 -3.32 -20.05
CA GLU A 257 -12.09 -2.71 -21.11
C GLU A 257 -13.11 -1.72 -20.50
N PHE A 258 -13.14 -0.50 -21.04
CA PHE A 258 -14.14 0.52 -20.71
C PHE A 258 -15.48 0.25 -21.41
N PRO A 259 -16.61 0.82 -20.94
CA PRO A 259 -17.92 0.62 -21.58
C PRO A 259 -18.01 1.10 -23.03
N ASP A 260 -17.16 2.02 -23.46
CA ASP A 260 -17.05 2.54 -24.83
C ASP A 260 -16.12 1.72 -25.72
N GLY A 261 -15.50 0.65 -25.20
CA GLY A 261 -14.61 -0.26 -25.93
C GLY A 261 -13.14 0.15 -25.87
N ASP A 262 -12.78 1.28 -25.23
CA ASP A 262 -11.39 1.63 -24.98
C ASP A 262 -10.80 0.76 -23.85
N THR A 263 -9.49 0.82 -23.62
CA THR A 263 -8.80 -0.01 -22.65
C THR A 263 -7.95 0.81 -21.67
N VAL A 264 -7.81 0.32 -20.44
CA VAL A 264 -6.95 0.94 -19.45
C VAL A 264 -5.49 0.89 -19.87
N GLY A 265 -4.76 1.99 -19.62
CA GLY A 265 -3.33 2.09 -19.84
C GLY A 265 -2.52 2.24 -18.56
N GLY A 266 -1.21 2.39 -18.70
CA GLY A 266 -0.29 2.73 -17.62
C GLY A 266 -0.29 1.75 -16.45
N GLU A 267 -0.23 2.29 -15.24
CA GLU A 267 -0.18 1.49 -14.01
C GLU A 267 -1.48 0.69 -13.77
N MET A 268 -2.64 1.22 -14.19
CA MET A 268 -3.90 0.48 -14.05
C MET A 268 -3.91 -0.82 -14.87
N GLY A 269 -3.23 -0.88 -16.01
CA GLY A 269 -3.04 -2.13 -16.77
C GLY A 269 -2.34 -3.22 -15.96
N LYS A 270 -1.37 -2.85 -15.09
CA LYS A 270 -0.73 -3.80 -14.17
C LYS A 270 -1.70 -4.29 -13.08
N VAL A 271 -2.58 -3.41 -12.60
CA VAL A 271 -3.64 -3.78 -11.64
C VAL A 271 -4.56 -4.80 -12.29
N ILE A 272 -5.04 -4.54 -13.51
CA ILE A 272 -5.90 -5.49 -14.24
C ILE A 272 -5.20 -6.84 -14.45
N GLY A 273 -3.91 -6.85 -14.77
CA GLY A 273 -3.13 -8.08 -14.89
C GLY A 273 -3.14 -8.98 -13.64
N ASN A 274 -3.48 -8.42 -12.48
CA ASN A 274 -3.65 -9.13 -11.22
C ASN A 274 -5.14 -9.39 -10.91
N THR A 275 -6.01 -8.39 -10.99
CA THR A 275 -7.43 -8.52 -10.66
C THR A 275 -8.17 -9.45 -11.61
N SER A 276 -7.74 -9.56 -12.86
CA SER A 276 -8.26 -10.56 -13.83
C SER A 276 -8.14 -12.01 -13.34
N LYS A 277 -7.19 -12.28 -12.45
CA LYS A 277 -6.91 -13.61 -11.89
C LYS A 277 -7.61 -13.88 -10.55
N LEU A 278 -8.28 -12.87 -9.98
CA LEU A 278 -9.17 -13.05 -8.83
C LEU A 278 -10.43 -13.82 -9.26
N SER A 279 -11.16 -14.36 -8.29
CA SER A 279 -12.46 -14.96 -8.57
C SER A 279 -13.44 -13.92 -9.13
N ALA A 280 -14.39 -14.36 -9.96
CA ALA A 280 -15.48 -13.50 -10.43
C ALA A 280 -16.27 -12.92 -9.24
N GLN A 281 -16.40 -13.70 -8.16
CA GLN A 281 -17.08 -13.28 -6.93
C GLN A 281 -16.34 -12.14 -6.23
N ASP A 282 -14.99 -12.21 -6.13
CA ASP A 282 -14.19 -11.12 -5.53
C ASP A 282 -14.25 -9.85 -6.38
N ARG A 283 -14.16 -9.97 -7.72
CA ARG A 283 -14.30 -8.81 -8.62
C ARG A 283 -15.68 -8.16 -8.51
N ALA A 284 -16.75 -8.98 -8.46
CA ALA A 284 -18.11 -8.48 -8.27
C ALA A 284 -18.29 -7.80 -6.91
N ALA A 285 -17.68 -8.35 -5.84
CA ALA A 285 -17.67 -7.75 -4.51
C ALA A 285 -16.95 -6.38 -4.50
N MET A 286 -15.76 -6.31 -5.11
CA MET A 286 -15.03 -5.03 -5.26
C MET A 286 -15.87 -4.00 -6.04
N ALA A 287 -16.49 -4.40 -7.14
CA ALA A 287 -17.36 -3.55 -7.95
C ALA A 287 -18.57 -3.04 -7.17
N ALA A 288 -19.23 -3.91 -6.40
CA ALA A 288 -20.38 -3.55 -5.56
C ALA A 288 -19.98 -2.50 -4.50
N TYR A 289 -18.82 -2.67 -3.87
CA TYR A 289 -18.29 -1.67 -2.93
C TYR A 289 -17.99 -0.34 -3.62
N ILE A 290 -17.22 -0.35 -4.72
CA ILE A 290 -16.86 0.86 -5.48
C ILE A 290 -18.14 1.59 -5.94
N LYS A 291 -19.13 0.86 -6.44
CA LYS A 291 -20.42 1.44 -6.86
C LYS A 291 -21.21 2.05 -5.71
N SER A 292 -20.98 1.62 -4.48
CA SER A 292 -21.66 2.15 -3.29
C SER A 292 -20.99 3.40 -2.68
N LEU A 293 -19.82 3.79 -3.17
CA LEU A 293 -19.11 4.96 -2.64
C LEU A 293 -19.94 6.24 -2.87
N PRO A 294 -20.11 7.11 -1.86
CA PRO A 294 -20.83 8.36 -2.04
C PRO A 294 -20.12 9.25 -3.08
N PRO A 295 -20.82 10.16 -3.75
CA PRO A 295 -20.19 11.12 -4.66
C PRO A 295 -19.26 12.05 -3.88
N VAL A 296 -18.01 12.13 -4.29
CA VAL A 296 -17.01 13.03 -3.70
C VAL A 296 -16.34 13.80 -4.83
N GLU A 297 -16.37 15.12 -4.75
CA GLU A 297 -15.68 15.97 -5.71
C GLU A 297 -14.17 15.95 -5.43
N GLY A 298 -13.39 15.65 -6.47
CA GLY A 298 -11.93 15.64 -6.42
C GLY A 298 -11.32 16.96 -6.93
N PRO A 299 -10.00 17.07 -6.90
CA PRO A 299 -9.30 18.21 -7.48
C PRO A 299 -9.57 18.27 -8.99
N LYS A 300 -9.65 19.49 -9.53
CA LYS A 300 -9.86 19.69 -10.96
C LYS A 300 -8.62 19.26 -11.75
N LYS A 301 -8.84 18.47 -12.80
CA LYS A 301 -7.79 18.12 -13.74
C LYS A 301 -7.32 19.38 -14.46
N PRO A 302 -6.01 19.68 -14.53
CA PRO A 302 -5.50 20.80 -15.30
C PRO A 302 -5.93 20.68 -16.77
N GLU A 303 -6.37 21.79 -17.36
CA GLU A 303 -6.62 21.84 -18.80
C GLU A 303 -5.31 21.62 -19.54
N LYS A 304 -5.33 20.76 -20.58
CA LYS A 304 -4.18 20.62 -21.47
C LYS A 304 -3.95 21.95 -22.17
N LYS A 305 -2.82 22.59 -21.87
CA LYS A 305 -2.35 23.75 -22.62
C LYS A 305 -1.89 23.34 -24.00
#